data_99e8eec7b2b7b485bd7191f437ce7486
#
_entry.id   99e8eec7b2b7b485bd7191f437ce7486
#
_cell.length_a   1.000
_cell.length_b   1.000
_cell.length_c   1.000
_cell.angle_alpha   90.00
_cell.angle_beta   90.00
_cell.angle_gamma   90.00
#
_symmetry.space_group_name_H-M   'P 1'
#
loop_
_entity.id
_entity.type
_entity.pdbx_description
1 polymer ?
#
loop_
_entity_poly.entity_id
_entity_poly.type
_entity_poly.pdbx_seq_one_letter_code
_entity_poly.pdbx_strand_id
1 'polypeptide(L)'
;MFLPMKTRMRRKAVIKPSFSNMNLSASLIGLLGGLGAGLAYTMVRILGQRKVQGSFVVFFFSTFSCLVTLPYLIFAFEPMSFAQLLCLLGAGTAAAGGQFGITKAYYYAPAREISVYDYSQIIFAAILGFALFGQVPDLYRVLGYVIICSMAVMMYLLFLINY
;
A
#
# COMPACT_ATOMS: atom_id res chain seq x y z
N MET A 1 11.80 46.00 28.14
CA MET A 1 11.74 44.89 29.13
C MET A 1 11.32 43.64 28.36
N PHE A 2 12.30 42.92 27.79
CA PHE A 2 12.08 41.75 26.94
C PHE A 2 12.07 40.49 27.80
N LEU A 3 10.95 39.80 27.86
CA LEU A 3 10.86 38.46 28.48
C LEU A 3 11.36 37.39 27.50
N PRO A 4 12.26 36.51 27.88
CA PRO A 4 12.73 35.43 27.01
C PRO A 4 11.65 34.35 26.84
N MET A 5 11.29 34.13 25.59
CA MET A 5 10.44 33.04 25.16
C MET A 5 11.11 31.72 25.51
N LYS A 6 10.62 31.09 26.58
CA LYS A 6 11.06 29.76 27.03
C LYS A 6 10.58 28.73 26.01
N THR A 7 11.43 28.38 25.06
CA THR A 7 11.21 27.28 24.11
C THR A 7 11.00 25.98 24.88
N ARG A 8 9.75 25.63 25.10
CA ARG A 8 9.37 24.33 25.64
C ARG A 8 9.68 23.28 24.59
N MET A 9 10.87 22.67 24.67
CA MET A 9 11.14 21.44 23.95
C MET A 9 10.07 20.43 24.35
N ARG A 10 9.09 20.26 23.49
CA ARG A 10 8.15 19.15 23.58
C ARG A 10 8.98 17.88 23.41
N ARG A 11 9.30 17.20 24.51
CA ARG A 11 9.78 15.84 24.47
C ARG A 11 8.76 15.09 23.62
N LYS A 12 9.16 14.66 22.43
CA LYS A 12 8.37 13.72 21.63
C LYS A 12 8.18 12.51 22.52
N ALA A 13 6.98 12.34 23.04
CA ALA A 13 6.62 11.13 23.75
C ALA A 13 6.88 9.98 22.77
N VAL A 14 7.85 9.15 23.10
CA VAL A 14 8.07 7.89 22.40
C VAL A 14 6.79 7.11 22.65
N ILE A 15 5.92 7.06 21.66
CA ILE A 15 4.70 6.27 21.69
C ILE A 15 5.21 4.83 21.68
N LYS A 16 5.28 4.23 22.88
CA LYS A 16 5.47 2.79 23.01
C LYS A 16 4.27 2.15 22.33
N PRO A 17 4.45 1.28 21.33
CA PRO A 17 3.34 0.53 20.78
C PRO A 17 2.78 -0.34 21.90
N SER A 18 1.68 0.09 22.48
CA SER A 18 0.95 -0.68 23.47
C SER A 18 0.14 -1.72 22.72
N PHE A 19 0.54 -2.98 22.80
CA PHE A 19 -0.24 -4.11 22.29
C PHE A 19 -1.65 -4.17 22.90
N SER A 20 -1.89 -3.50 24.03
CA SER A 20 -3.18 -3.42 24.69
C SER A 20 -4.27 -2.62 23.93
N ASN A 21 -3.87 -1.84 22.92
CA ASN A 21 -4.79 -1.01 22.10
C ASN A 21 -4.89 -1.50 20.64
N MET A 22 -4.52 -2.74 20.34
CA MET A 22 -4.81 -3.32 19.05
C MET A 22 -6.32 -3.49 18.94
N ASN A 23 -6.95 -2.62 18.14
CA ASN A 23 -8.35 -2.80 17.75
C ASN A 23 -8.46 -4.09 16.94
N LEU A 24 -8.93 -5.16 17.56
CA LEU A 24 -9.10 -6.47 16.93
C LEU A 24 -9.92 -6.34 15.63
N SER A 25 -10.93 -5.46 15.64
CA SER A 25 -11.72 -5.15 14.44
C SER A 25 -10.89 -4.57 13.29
N ALA A 26 -9.98 -3.63 13.56
CA ALA A 26 -9.11 -3.06 12.53
C ALA A 26 -8.14 -4.12 11.95
N SER A 27 -7.61 -4.99 12.79
CA SER A 27 -6.75 -6.09 12.37
C SER A 27 -7.49 -7.12 11.52
N LEU A 28 -8.72 -7.46 11.88
CA LEU A 28 -9.58 -8.34 11.09
C LEU A 28 -9.96 -7.75 9.73
N ILE A 29 -10.28 -6.46 9.69
CA ILE A 29 -10.57 -5.75 8.43
C ILE A 29 -9.32 -5.75 7.53
N GLY A 30 -8.14 -5.50 8.09
CA GLY A 30 -6.88 -5.57 7.35
C GLY A 30 -6.60 -6.96 6.78
N LEU A 31 -6.84 -8.01 7.57
CA LEU A 31 -6.69 -9.39 7.13
C LEU A 31 -7.64 -9.74 5.98
N LEU A 32 -8.93 -9.37 6.11
CA LEU A 32 -9.93 -9.56 5.06
C LEU A 32 -9.57 -8.80 3.79
N GLY A 33 -9.04 -7.58 3.91
CA GLY A 33 -8.52 -6.80 2.80
C GLY A 33 -7.37 -7.51 2.07
N GLY A 34 -6.43 -8.07 2.81
CA GLY A 34 -5.31 -8.85 2.26
C GLY A 34 -5.77 -10.12 1.53
N LEU A 35 -6.69 -10.87 2.13
CA LEU A 35 -7.30 -12.03 1.48
C LEU A 35 -8.05 -11.66 0.19
N GLY A 36 -8.82 -10.56 0.23
CA GLY A 36 -9.52 -10.04 -0.93
C GLY A 36 -8.57 -9.64 -2.07
N ALA A 37 -7.46 -8.99 -1.75
CA ALA A 37 -6.43 -8.63 -2.72
C ALA A 37 -5.78 -9.87 -3.35
N GLY A 38 -5.44 -10.89 -2.56
CA GLY A 38 -4.89 -12.16 -3.05
C GLY A 38 -5.85 -12.88 -4.01
N LEU A 39 -7.13 -12.92 -3.68
CA LEU A 39 -8.16 -13.48 -4.57
C LEU A 39 -8.28 -12.67 -5.86
N ALA A 40 -8.28 -11.34 -5.77
CA ALA A 40 -8.35 -10.47 -6.95
C ALA A 40 -7.18 -10.71 -7.91
N TYR A 41 -5.95 -10.79 -7.43
CA TYR A 41 -4.78 -11.06 -8.27
C TYR A 41 -4.82 -12.46 -8.91
N THR A 42 -5.33 -13.46 -8.16
CA THR A 42 -5.54 -14.80 -8.72
C THR A 42 -6.55 -14.77 -9.88
N MET A 43 -7.64 -14.00 -9.73
CA MET A 43 -8.64 -13.83 -10.80
C MET A 43 -8.06 -13.09 -12.01
N VAL A 44 -7.23 -12.06 -11.80
CA VAL A 44 -6.52 -11.38 -12.89
C VAL A 44 -5.66 -12.36 -13.68
N ARG A 45 -4.97 -13.29 -13.01
CA ARG A 45 -4.19 -14.33 -13.68
C ARG A 45 -5.06 -15.27 -14.52
N ILE A 46 -6.18 -15.73 -13.97
CA ILE A 46 -7.12 -16.60 -14.68
C ILE A 46 -7.70 -15.89 -15.92
N LEU A 47 -8.06 -14.62 -15.79
CA LEU A 47 -8.54 -13.80 -16.90
C LEU A 47 -7.45 -13.61 -17.97
N GLY A 48 -6.19 -13.44 -17.55
CA GLY A 48 -5.05 -13.39 -18.45
C GLY A 48 -4.88 -14.67 -19.27
N GLN A 49 -4.98 -15.83 -18.63
CA GLN A 49 -4.95 -17.12 -19.33
C GLN A 49 -6.09 -17.30 -20.33
N ARG A 50 -7.24 -16.69 -20.05
CA ARG A 50 -8.40 -16.67 -20.96
C ARG A 50 -8.31 -15.57 -22.03
N LYS A 51 -7.17 -14.89 -22.17
CA LYS A 51 -6.91 -13.82 -23.15
C LYS A 51 -7.88 -12.62 -23.05
N VAL A 52 -8.47 -12.39 -21.88
CA VAL A 52 -9.26 -11.17 -21.62
C VAL A 52 -8.30 -9.98 -21.57
N GLN A 53 -8.64 -8.88 -22.23
CA GLN A 53 -7.76 -7.70 -22.25
C GLN A 53 -7.54 -7.13 -20.84
N GLY A 54 -6.28 -6.94 -20.44
CA GLY A 54 -5.94 -6.40 -19.12
C GLY A 54 -6.52 -5.01 -18.87
N SER A 55 -6.64 -4.18 -19.91
CA SER A 55 -7.28 -2.86 -19.82
C SER A 55 -8.75 -2.94 -19.43
N PHE A 56 -9.47 -3.97 -19.90
CA PHE A 56 -10.86 -4.21 -19.50
C PHE A 56 -10.96 -4.58 -18.01
N VAL A 57 -10.02 -5.37 -17.51
CA VAL A 57 -9.97 -5.74 -16.08
C VAL A 57 -9.76 -4.50 -15.22
N VAL A 58 -8.81 -3.63 -15.59
CA VAL A 58 -8.55 -2.37 -14.88
C VAL A 58 -9.77 -1.45 -14.92
N PHE A 59 -10.40 -1.32 -16.07
CA PHE A 59 -11.62 -0.51 -16.22
C PHE A 59 -12.75 -1.01 -15.31
N PHE A 60 -12.99 -2.31 -15.28
CA PHE A 60 -14.02 -2.90 -14.43
C PHE A 60 -13.76 -2.65 -12.94
N PHE A 61 -12.54 -2.90 -12.47
CA PHE A 61 -12.15 -2.62 -11.08
C PHE A 61 -12.30 -1.15 -10.71
N SER A 62 -11.84 -0.26 -11.59
CA SER A 62 -11.93 1.18 -11.37
C SER A 62 -13.37 1.66 -11.31
N THR A 63 -14.20 1.20 -12.24
CA THR A 63 -15.64 1.54 -12.28
C THR A 63 -16.35 1.04 -11.03
N PHE A 64 -16.10 -0.21 -10.63
CA PHE A 64 -16.68 -0.77 -9.41
C PHE A 64 -16.26 0.02 -8.17
N SER A 65 -14.97 0.34 -8.05
CA SER A 65 -14.46 1.15 -6.93
C SER A 65 -15.10 2.54 -6.90
N CYS A 66 -15.24 3.19 -8.05
CA CYS A 66 -15.93 4.48 -8.14
C CYS A 66 -17.38 4.39 -7.69
N LEU A 67 -18.12 3.37 -8.14
CA LEU A 67 -19.52 3.19 -7.76
C LEU A 67 -19.69 2.95 -6.26
N VAL A 68 -18.79 2.20 -5.63
CA VAL A 68 -18.83 1.93 -4.18
C VAL A 68 -18.46 3.15 -3.35
N THR A 69 -17.51 3.97 -3.82
CA THR A 69 -17.05 5.15 -3.08
C THR A 69 -17.90 6.40 -3.34
N LEU A 70 -18.60 6.45 -4.47
CA LEU A 70 -19.41 7.60 -4.87
C LEU A 70 -20.45 8.02 -3.81
N PRO A 71 -21.27 7.12 -3.20
CA PRO A 71 -22.23 7.50 -2.20
C PRO A 71 -21.57 8.19 -1.00
N TYR A 72 -20.46 7.62 -0.52
CA TYR A 72 -19.71 8.22 0.59
C TYR A 72 -19.19 9.61 0.24
N LEU A 73 -18.67 9.79 -0.97
CA LEU A 73 -18.17 11.09 -1.44
C LEU A 73 -19.27 12.14 -1.49
N ILE A 74 -20.50 11.78 -1.89
CA ILE A 74 -21.64 12.71 -1.95
C ILE A 74 -22.07 13.15 -0.54
N PHE A 75 -22.11 12.24 0.44
CA PHE A 75 -22.58 12.53 1.80
C PHE A 75 -21.52 13.15 2.71
N ALA A 76 -20.23 12.89 2.44
CA ALA A 76 -19.09 13.33 3.26
C ALA A 76 -18.13 14.24 2.48
N PHE A 77 -18.64 15.01 1.52
CA PHE A 77 -17.79 15.91 0.73
C PHE A 77 -17.32 17.10 1.59
N GLU A 78 -16.01 17.23 1.73
CA GLU A 78 -15.38 18.43 2.28
C GLU A 78 -14.70 19.23 1.19
N PRO A 79 -14.87 20.57 1.15
CA PRO A 79 -14.22 21.40 0.14
C PRO A 79 -12.71 21.35 0.29
N MET A 80 -12.02 20.98 -0.78
CA MET A 80 -10.56 20.87 -0.84
C MET A 80 -9.92 22.12 -1.41
N SER A 81 -8.73 22.50 -0.93
CA SER A 81 -7.93 23.57 -1.53
C SER A 81 -7.41 23.11 -2.90
N PHE A 82 -7.08 24.09 -3.76
CA PHE A 82 -6.53 23.80 -5.09
C PHE A 82 -5.24 22.94 -5.05
N ALA A 83 -4.37 23.19 -4.06
CA ALA A 83 -3.16 22.39 -3.86
C ALA A 83 -3.48 20.93 -3.50
N GLN A 84 -4.47 20.71 -2.64
CA GLN A 84 -4.93 19.35 -2.29
C GLN A 84 -5.52 18.62 -3.49
N LEU A 85 -6.28 19.32 -4.34
CA LEU A 85 -6.82 18.76 -5.57
C LEU A 85 -5.73 18.34 -6.54
N LEU A 86 -4.69 19.16 -6.74
CA LEU A 86 -3.54 18.80 -7.59
C LEU A 86 -2.78 17.58 -7.05
N CYS A 87 -2.55 17.53 -5.73
CA CYS A 87 -1.93 16.36 -5.10
C CYS A 87 -2.77 15.09 -5.27
N LEU A 88 -4.10 15.21 -5.14
CA LEU A 88 -5.02 14.09 -5.31
C LEU A 88 -5.03 13.59 -6.76
N LEU A 89 -5.04 14.49 -7.74
CA LEU A 89 -4.95 14.14 -9.17
C LEU A 89 -3.60 13.47 -9.47
N GLY A 90 -2.50 14.00 -8.93
CA GLY A 90 -1.17 13.41 -9.08
C GLY A 90 -1.10 12.01 -8.47
N ALA A 91 -1.64 11.81 -7.28
CA ALA A 91 -1.74 10.50 -6.64
C ALA A 91 -2.60 9.53 -7.46
N GLY A 92 -3.74 10.01 -7.97
CA GLY A 92 -4.65 9.20 -8.81
C GLY A 92 -4.00 8.75 -10.12
N THR A 93 -3.27 9.63 -10.80
CA THR A 93 -2.56 9.28 -12.05
C THR A 93 -1.42 8.29 -11.78
N ALA A 94 -0.66 8.48 -10.70
CA ALA A 94 0.38 7.53 -10.29
C ALA A 94 -0.21 6.16 -9.93
N ALA A 95 -1.32 6.14 -9.19
CA ALA A 95 -2.03 4.91 -8.83
C ALA A 95 -2.57 4.18 -10.07
N ALA A 96 -3.13 4.90 -11.05
CA ALA A 96 -3.58 4.32 -12.30
C ALA A 96 -2.42 3.67 -13.07
N GLY A 97 -1.28 4.33 -13.19
CA GLY A 97 -0.08 3.77 -13.79
C GLY A 97 0.38 2.49 -13.09
N GLY A 98 0.43 2.50 -11.76
CA GLY A 98 0.74 1.33 -10.95
C GLY A 98 -0.25 0.18 -11.17
N GLN A 99 -1.54 0.49 -11.24
CA GLN A 99 -2.59 -0.50 -11.46
C GLN A 99 -2.47 -1.20 -12.82
N PHE A 100 -2.18 -0.44 -13.89
CA PHE A 100 -1.90 -1.04 -15.19
C PHE A 100 -0.64 -1.90 -15.16
N GLY A 101 0.41 -1.44 -14.50
CA GLY A 101 1.67 -2.18 -14.35
C GLY A 101 1.47 -3.52 -13.64
N ILE A 102 0.84 -3.51 -12.47
CA ILE A 102 0.61 -4.72 -11.66
C ILE A 102 -0.34 -5.69 -12.37
N THR A 103 -1.42 -5.18 -12.98
CA THR A 103 -2.36 -6.00 -13.75
C THR A 103 -1.64 -6.71 -14.88
N LYS A 104 -0.77 -6.00 -15.61
CA LYS A 104 0.01 -6.57 -16.71
C LYS A 104 1.02 -7.62 -16.19
N ALA A 105 1.65 -7.37 -15.05
CA ALA A 105 2.55 -8.34 -14.44
C ALA A 105 1.84 -9.65 -14.08
N TYR A 106 0.75 -9.59 -13.35
CA TYR A 106 -0.06 -10.78 -12.99
C TYR A 106 -0.72 -11.46 -14.20
N TYR A 107 -0.90 -10.73 -15.29
CA TYR A 107 -1.41 -11.28 -16.55
C TYR A 107 -0.40 -12.27 -17.17
N TYR A 108 0.88 -11.95 -17.15
CA TYR A 108 1.93 -12.73 -17.81
C TYR A 108 2.64 -13.72 -16.89
N ALA A 109 2.74 -13.46 -15.59
CA ALA A 109 3.48 -14.28 -14.66
C ALA A 109 2.63 -14.73 -13.47
N PRO A 110 2.93 -15.89 -12.87
CA PRO A 110 2.22 -16.37 -11.68
C PRO A 110 2.56 -15.51 -10.46
N ALA A 111 1.63 -15.47 -9.49
CA ALA A 111 1.75 -14.66 -8.28
C ALA A 111 3.05 -14.92 -7.50
N ARG A 112 3.55 -16.16 -7.49
CA ARG A 112 4.80 -16.51 -6.81
C ARG A 112 6.05 -15.79 -7.35
N GLU A 113 6.05 -15.46 -8.64
CA GLU A 113 7.16 -14.74 -9.27
C GLU A 113 7.05 -13.22 -9.03
N ILE A 114 5.82 -12.71 -9.03
CA ILE A 114 5.55 -11.27 -8.88
C ILE A 114 5.66 -10.83 -7.43
N SER A 115 5.26 -11.67 -6.47
CA SER A 115 5.25 -11.33 -5.04
C SER A 115 6.63 -10.87 -4.53
N VAL A 116 7.72 -11.37 -5.11
CA VAL A 116 9.08 -10.91 -4.77
C VAL A 116 9.25 -9.42 -5.06
N TYR A 117 8.72 -8.96 -6.21
CA TYR A 117 8.76 -7.55 -6.59
C TYR A 117 7.78 -6.70 -5.79
N ASP A 118 6.62 -7.27 -5.41
CA ASP A 118 5.65 -6.58 -4.56
C ASP A 118 6.22 -6.20 -3.19
N TYR A 119 7.14 -6.99 -2.65
CA TYR A 119 7.82 -6.65 -1.40
C TYR A 119 8.71 -5.41 -1.51
N SER A 120 9.16 -5.04 -2.70
CA SER A 120 9.95 -3.82 -2.92
C SER A 120 9.17 -2.55 -2.54
N GLN A 121 7.84 -2.55 -2.66
CA GLN A 121 7.00 -1.42 -2.26
C GLN A 121 7.17 -1.04 -0.78
N ILE A 122 7.48 -2.01 0.09
CA ILE A 122 7.70 -1.77 1.51
C ILE A 122 8.97 -0.93 1.73
N ILE A 123 10.02 -1.23 0.96
CA ILE A 123 11.28 -0.47 1.00
C ILE A 123 11.05 0.95 0.50
N PHE A 124 10.36 1.10 -0.63
CA PHE A 124 10.02 2.44 -1.16
C PHE A 124 9.12 3.22 -0.21
N ALA A 125 8.12 2.58 0.40
CA ALA A 125 7.25 3.22 1.39
C ALA A 125 8.02 3.68 2.63
N ALA A 126 9.00 2.89 3.10
CA ALA A 126 9.85 3.26 4.23
C ALA A 126 10.76 4.46 3.89
N ILE A 127 11.39 4.46 2.71
CA ILE A 127 12.25 5.55 2.24
C ILE A 127 11.44 6.84 2.07
N LEU A 128 10.30 6.78 1.39
CA LEU A 128 9.43 7.93 1.17
C LEU A 128 8.82 8.44 2.49
N GLY A 129 8.43 7.54 3.39
CA GLY A 129 7.92 7.87 4.72
C GLY A 129 8.98 8.63 5.55
N PHE A 130 10.24 8.22 5.46
CA PHE A 130 11.35 8.93 6.09
C PHE A 130 11.62 10.27 5.42
N ALA A 131 11.73 10.31 4.09
CA ALA A 131 12.13 11.50 3.34
C ALA A 131 11.05 12.61 3.36
N LEU A 132 9.77 12.25 3.21
CA LEU A 132 8.68 13.21 3.11
C LEU A 132 8.05 13.56 4.47
N PHE A 133 7.98 12.61 5.39
CA PHE A 133 7.28 12.77 6.66
C PHE A 133 8.19 12.72 7.89
N GLY A 134 9.50 12.51 7.71
CA GLY A 134 10.46 12.37 8.79
C GLY A 134 10.15 11.20 9.74
N GLN A 135 9.45 10.18 9.24
CA GLN A 135 9.07 9.01 10.03
C GLN A 135 10.28 8.10 10.21
N VAL A 136 10.82 8.06 11.41
CA VAL A 136 11.88 7.10 11.76
C VAL A 136 11.22 5.77 12.10
N PRO A 137 11.54 4.68 11.38
CA PRO A 137 10.99 3.36 11.71
C PRO A 137 11.45 2.91 13.10
N ASP A 138 10.50 2.44 13.90
CA ASP A 138 10.74 1.86 15.20
C ASP A 138 11.43 0.48 15.06
N LEU A 139 12.14 0.02 16.09
CA LEU A 139 12.87 -1.26 16.07
C LEU A 139 11.98 -2.43 15.61
N TYR A 140 10.73 -2.47 16.05
CA TYR A 140 9.76 -3.49 15.65
C TYR A 140 9.40 -3.43 14.17
N ARG A 141 9.33 -2.23 13.59
CA ARG A 141 9.09 -2.05 12.15
C ARG A 141 10.29 -2.50 11.33
N VAL A 142 11.51 -2.19 11.80
CA VAL A 142 12.75 -2.66 11.16
C VAL A 142 12.82 -4.18 11.19
N LEU A 143 12.50 -4.83 12.32
CA LEU A 143 12.39 -6.28 12.41
C LEU A 143 11.39 -6.85 11.41
N GLY A 144 10.21 -6.23 11.27
CA GLY A 144 9.21 -6.61 10.27
C GLY A 144 9.75 -6.51 8.85
N TYR A 145 10.47 -5.43 8.51
CA TYR A 145 11.08 -5.27 7.19
C TYR A 145 12.13 -6.35 6.90
N VAL A 146 12.99 -6.66 7.87
CA VAL A 146 14.00 -7.71 7.73
C VAL A 146 13.34 -9.08 7.51
N ILE A 147 12.30 -9.42 8.27
CA ILE A 147 11.58 -10.69 8.10
C ILE A 147 10.96 -10.78 6.70
N ILE A 148 10.26 -9.73 6.25
CA ILE A 148 9.61 -9.73 4.94
C ILE A 148 10.65 -9.82 3.82
N CYS A 149 11.74 -9.04 3.88
CA CYS A 149 12.81 -9.10 2.90
C CYS A 149 13.50 -10.48 2.86
N SER A 150 13.76 -11.09 4.02
CA SER A 150 14.38 -12.42 4.07
C SER A 150 13.46 -13.49 3.47
N MET A 151 12.17 -13.42 3.73
CA MET A 151 11.19 -14.34 3.12
C MET A 151 11.09 -14.15 1.60
N ALA A 152 11.14 -12.91 1.11
CA ALA A 152 11.17 -12.61 -0.32
C ALA A 152 12.41 -13.21 -1.01
N VAL A 153 13.59 -13.03 -0.42
CA VAL A 153 14.85 -13.61 -0.92
C VAL A 153 14.79 -15.14 -0.88
N MET A 154 14.29 -15.73 0.20
CA MET A 154 14.13 -17.18 0.32
C MET A 154 13.20 -17.74 -0.77
N MET A 155 12.06 -17.09 -1.01
CA MET A 155 11.16 -17.48 -2.11
C MET A 155 11.84 -17.39 -3.48
N TYR A 156 12.61 -16.35 -3.72
CA TYR A 156 13.37 -16.19 -4.95
C TYR A 156 14.42 -17.28 -5.15
N LEU A 157 15.18 -17.60 -4.10
CA LEU A 157 16.18 -18.69 -4.15
C LEU A 157 15.54 -20.05 -4.37
N LEU A 158 14.43 -20.35 -3.68
CA LEU A 158 13.68 -21.59 -3.91
C LEU A 158 13.14 -21.70 -5.34
N PHE A 159 12.74 -20.58 -5.93
CA PHE A 159 12.35 -20.55 -7.33
C PHE A 159 13.51 -20.87 -8.25
N LEU A 160 14.71 -20.31 -8.03
CA LEU A 160 15.91 -20.59 -8.84
C LEU A 160 16.38 -22.04 -8.74
N ILE A 161 16.19 -22.68 -7.58
CA ILE A 161 16.63 -24.08 -7.37
C ILE A 161 15.67 -25.07 -8.02
N ASN A 162 14.37 -24.72 -8.14
CA ASN A 162 13.35 -25.61 -8.70
C ASN A 162 13.08 -25.37 -10.20
N TYR A 163 13.85 -24.51 -10.85
CA TYR A 163 13.77 -24.24 -12.27
C TYR A 163 14.95 -24.89 -13.00
#